data_cc23fbdd0ef3de07048c322cf818d639
#
_entry.id   cc23fbdd0ef3de07048c322cf818d639
#
_cell.length_a   1.000
_cell.length_b   1.000
_cell.length_c   1.000
_cell.angle_alpha   90.00
_cell.angle_beta   90.00
_cell.angle_gamma   90.00
#
_symmetry.space_group_name_H-M   'P 1'
#
loop_
_entity.id
_entity.type
_entity.pdbx_description
1 polymer ?
#
loop_
_entity_poly.entity_id
_entity_poly.type
_entity_poly.pdbx_seq_one_letter_code
_entity_poly.pdbx_strand_id
1 'polypeptide(L)'
;MDLQPFTSADVAAVRDQLGREPRAVAGVAWRCPCGRPGVIATEPRLPNGSPFPTTYYLTCPRAASLIGRLEASGLMAQMTERLAEDPELAEAYQAAHERYLADRAQIAAEQGTGPVAQIEGISAGGMPTRVKCLHALTAQALASGRGVNPLGDEVVAELGRFWTNPCHPEHVEPERPAVPQNPDDSDDSEHPDDSGRPGSSEPRHRPEPPVPHEPGSSRNPATPPANPPEHHESEAS
;
A
#
# COMPACT_ATOMS: atom_id res chain seq x y z
N MET A 1 9.69 12.36 -13.97
CA MET A 1 8.93 11.11 -14.30
C MET A 1 8.10 11.38 -15.55
N ASP A 2 8.03 10.43 -16.47
CA ASP A 2 7.28 10.59 -17.71
C ASP A 2 6.00 9.70 -17.63
N LEU A 3 4.87 10.32 -17.29
CA LEU A 3 3.59 9.62 -17.19
C LEU A 3 2.88 9.64 -18.55
N GLN A 4 2.37 8.49 -18.96
CA GLN A 4 1.51 8.42 -20.13
C GLN A 4 0.09 8.90 -19.77
N PRO A 5 -0.64 9.50 -20.74
CA PRO A 5 -2.03 9.90 -20.53
C PRO A 5 -2.90 8.75 -20.04
N PHE A 6 -3.78 9.04 -19.08
CA PHE A 6 -4.78 8.10 -18.58
C PHE A 6 -6.10 8.32 -19.32
N THR A 7 -6.35 7.47 -20.32
CA THR A 7 -7.48 7.60 -21.25
C THR A 7 -8.77 6.98 -20.70
N SER A 8 -9.92 7.23 -21.35
CA SER A 8 -11.19 6.58 -20.99
C SER A 8 -11.14 5.06 -21.10
N ALA A 9 -10.37 4.53 -22.07
CA ALA A 9 -10.12 3.10 -22.20
C ALA A 9 -9.31 2.56 -21.00
N ASP A 10 -8.34 3.34 -20.50
CA ASP A 10 -7.57 2.98 -19.32
C ASP A 10 -8.41 3.01 -18.04
N VAL A 11 -9.33 3.98 -17.91
CA VAL A 11 -10.29 4.01 -16.79
C VAL A 11 -11.10 2.71 -16.75
N ALA A 12 -11.66 2.29 -17.88
CA ALA A 12 -12.42 1.03 -17.98
C ALA A 12 -11.55 -0.18 -17.62
N ALA A 13 -10.33 -0.25 -18.21
CA ALA A 13 -9.41 -1.35 -17.96
C ALA A 13 -9.00 -1.46 -16.49
N VAL A 14 -8.67 -0.33 -15.84
CA VAL A 14 -8.26 -0.30 -14.43
C VAL A 14 -9.43 -0.61 -13.50
N ARG A 15 -10.64 -0.12 -13.83
CA ARG A 15 -11.86 -0.49 -13.10
C ARG A 15 -12.08 -2.00 -13.11
N ASP A 16 -11.96 -2.63 -14.27
CA ASP A 16 -12.10 -4.10 -14.42
C ASP A 16 -11.01 -4.84 -13.65
N GLN A 17 -9.75 -4.35 -13.69
CA GLN A 17 -8.62 -4.94 -12.97
C GLN A 17 -8.77 -4.85 -11.44
N LEU A 18 -9.29 -3.73 -10.93
CA LEU A 18 -9.38 -3.46 -9.49
C LEU A 18 -10.75 -3.80 -8.89
N GLY A 19 -11.77 -4.08 -9.71
CA GLY A 19 -13.15 -4.27 -9.26
C GLY A 19 -13.80 -3.02 -8.67
N ARG A 20 -13.22 -1.83 -8.90
CA ARG A 20 -13.71 -0.53 -8.41
C ARG A 20 -13.19 0.61 -9.27
N GLU A 21 -13.84 1.76 -9.19
CA GLU A 21 -13.37 2.97 -9.88
C GLU A 21 -11.97 3.39 -9.36
N PRO A 22 -11.03 3.70 -10.28
CA PRO A 22 -9.75 4.30 -9.91
C PRO A 22 -9.95 5.71 -9.36
N ARG A 23 -9.10 6.12 -8.41
CA ARG A 23 -9.20 7.41 -7.73
C ARG A 23 -7.88 8.16 -7.80
N ALA A 24 -7.96 9.48 -7.98
CA ALA A 24 -6.80 10.37 -7.94
C ALA A 24 -5.64 9.88 -8.84
N VAL A 25 -5.96 9.49 -10.08
CA VAL A 25 -4.97 8.98 -11.03
C VAL A 25 -4.33 10.15 -11.77
N ALA A 26 -3.01 10.31 -11.63
CA ALA A 26 -2.22 11.30 -12.34
C ALA A 26 -1.84 10.83 -13.76
N GLY A 27 -1.68 9.51 -13.97
CA GLY A 27 -1.33 8.96 -15.27
C GLY A 27 -1.00 7.47 -15.21
N VAL A 28 -0.64 6.89 -16.37
CA VAL A 28 -0.11 5.53 -16.45
C VAL A 28 1.41 5.58 -16.32
N ALA A 29 1.93 4.97 -15.24
CA ALA A 29 3.36 4.94 -14.97
C ALA A 29 4.07 3.78 -15.70
N TRP A 30 3.35 2.68 -15.95
CA TRP A 30 3.87 1.55 -16.73
C TRP A 30 2.74 0.77 -17.38
N ARG A 31 2.94 0.40 -18.66
CA ARG A 31 2.03 -0.49 -19.38
C ARG A 31 2.58 -1.89 -19.45
N CYS A 32 1.70 -2.83 -19.14
CA CYS A 32 1.95 -4.24 -19.37
C CYS A 32 2.14 -4.52 -20.88
N PRO A 33 2.95 -5.52 -21.28
CA PRO A 33 3.05 -5.96 -22.66
C PRO A 33 1.70 -6.31 -23.33
N CYS A 34 0.64 -6.56 -22.57
CA CYS A 34 -0.71 -6.73 -23.09
C CYS A 34 -1.41 -5.41 -23.49
N GLY A 35 -0.75 -4.27 -23.33
CA GLY A 35 -1.26 -2.94 -23.65
C GLY A 35 -2.09 -2.26 -22.53
N ARG A 36 -2.53 -3.00 -21.50
CA ARG A 36 -3.30 -2.44 -20.37
C ARG A 36 -2.37 -1.73 -19.37
N PRO A 37 -2.88 -0.75 -18.61
CA PRO A 37 -2.14 -0.23 -17.47
C PRO A 37 -1.75 -1.36 -16.52
N GLY A 38 -0.47 -1.43 -16.16
CA GLY A 38 0.04 -2.36 -15.17
C GLY A 38 0.40 -1.65 -13.86
N VAL A 39 0.83 -0.38 -13.97
CA VAL A 39 1.04 0.53 -12.85
C VAL A 39 0.46 1.89 -13.20
N ILE A 40 -0.36 2.44 -12.32
CA ILE A 40 -0.82 3.83 -12.39
C ILE A 40 -0.09 4.67 -11.35
N ALA A 41 0.15 5.94 -11.67
CA ALA A 41 0.59 6.94 -10.71
C ALA A 41 -0.62 7.64 -10.11
N THR A 42 -0.57 7.94 -8.82
CA THR A 42 -1.68 8.57 -8.10
C THR A 42 -1.24 9.86 -7.42
N GLU A 43 -2.16 10.80 -7.31
CA GLU A 43 -1.96 12.02 -6.56
C GLU A 43 -1.81 11.71 -5.06
N PRO A 44 -1.07 12.55 -4.31
CA PRO A 44 -0.85 12.35 -2.88
C PRO A 44 -2.09 12.66 -2.01
N ARG A 45 -3.21 13.07 -2.63
CA ARG A 45 -4.47 13.37 -1.96
C ARG A 45 -5.64 12.82 -2.75
N LEU A 46 -6.54 12.13 -2.07
CA LEU A 46 -7.78 11.64 -2.67
C LEU A 46 -8.80 12.78 -2.86
N PRO A 47 -9.83 12.64 -3.73
CA PRO A 47 -10.86 13.67 -3.95
C PRO A 47 -11.61 14.11 -2.70
N ASN A 48 -11.68 13.25 -1.67
CA ASN A 48 -12.28 13.58 -0.37
C ASN A 48 -11.33 14.33 0.58
N GLY A 49 -10.14 14.72 0.11
CA GLY A 49 -9.14 15.42 0.89
C GLY A 49 -8.21 14.52 1.72
N SER A 50 -8.44 13.21 1.80
CA SER A 50 -7.60 12.29 2.57
C SER A 50 -6.20 12.16 1.98
N PRO A 51 -5.14 12.17 2.81
CA PRO A 51 -3.78 11.87 2.37
C PRO A 51 -3.68 10.47 1.77
N PHE A 52 -2.92 10.32 0.68
CA PHE A 52 -2.72 9.04 0.03
C PHE A 52 -1.23 8.81 -0.26
N PRO A 53 -0.53 8.01 0.56
CA PRO A 53 0.93 7.84 0.46
C PRO A 53 1.38 6.97 -0.71
N THR A 54 0.47 6.18 -1.31
CA THR A 54 0.81 5.29 -2.43
C THR A 54 0.91 6.11 -3.71
N THR A 55 2.12 6.26 -4.25
CA THR A 55 2.36 6.97 -5.52
C THR A 55 2.20 6.05 -6.71
N TYR A 56 2.70 4.82 -6.62
CA TYR A 56 2.61 3.80 -7.67
C TYR A 56 1.68 2.68 -7.24
N TYR A 57 0.64 2.46 -8.01
CA TYR A 57 -0.37 1.45 -7.70
C TYR A 57 -0.35 0.35 -8.78
N LEU A 58 -0.02 -0.88 -8.38
CA LEU A 58 -0.08 -2.04 -9.25
C LEU A 58 -1.54 -2.40 -9.53
N THR A 59 -1.93 -2.47 -10.81
CA THR A 59 -3.31 -2.70 -11.21
C THR A 59 -3.58 -4.10 -11.73
N CYS A 60 -2.55 -4.82 -12.23
CA CYS A 60 -2.72 -6.14 -12.82
C CYS A 60 -3.07 -7.19 -11.75
N PRO A 61 -4.28 -7.80 -11.76
CA PRO A 61 -4.70 -8.75 -10.73
C PRO A 61 -3.89 -10.05 -10.73
N ARG A 62 -3.37 -10.46 -11.89
CA ARG A 62 -2.52 -11.65 -12.01
C ARG A 62 -1.14 -11.42 -11.40
N ALA A 63 -0.52 -10.27 -11.70
CA ALA A 63 0.74 -9.89 -11.05
C ALA A 63 0.53 -9.79 -9.54
N ALA A 64 -0.56 -9.16 -9.09
CA ALA A 64 -0.88 -9.04 -7.68
C ALA A 64 -1.04 -10.43 -7.01
N SER A 65 -1.71 -11.38 -7.65
CA SER A 65 -1.86 -12.74 -7.12
C SER A 65 -0.51 -13.46 -6.98
N LEU A 66 0.37 -13.35 -7.99
CA LEU A 66 1.71 -13.96 -7.94
C LEU A 66 2.58 -13.32 -6.85
N ILE A 67 2.57 -11.99 -6.75
CA ILE A 67 3.30 -11.25 -5.72
C ILE A 67 2.76 -11.61 -4.32
N GLY A 68 1.45 -11.75 -4.16
CA GLY A 68 0.85 -12.19 -2.90
C GLY A 68 1.34 -13.57 -2.44
N ARG A 69 1.64 -14.49 -3.38
CA ARG A 69 2.28 -15.78 -3.05
C ARG A 69 3.70 -15.60 -2.54
N LEU A 70 4.48 -14.68 -3.13
CA LEU A 70 5.82 -14.35 -2.65
C LEU A 70 5.76 -13.69 -1.26
N GLU A 71 4.80 -12.81 -1.01
CA GLU A 71 4.59 -12.24 0.34
C GLU A 71 4.27 -13.33 1.37
N ALA A 72 3.44 -14.32 0.99
CA ALA A 72 3.09 -15.45 1.85
C ALA A 72 4.25 -16.43 2.08
N SER A 73 5.28 -16.45 1.22
CA SER A 73 6.44 -17.36 1.36
C SER A 73 7.47 -16.91 2.41
N GLY A 74 7.30 -15.73 3.01
CA GLY A 74 8.25 -15.15 3.94
C GLY A 74 9.37 -14.31 3.31
N LEU A 75 9.33 -14.07 1.99
CA LEU A 75 10.34 -13.31 1.26
C LEU A 75 10.55 -11.89 1.84
N MET A 76 9.51 -11.23 2.32
CA MET A 76 9.61 -9.89 2.93
C MET A 76 10.48 -9.88 4.19
N ALA A 77 10.41 -10.92 5.02
CA ALA A 77 11.27 -11.05 6.19
C ALA A 77 12.73 -11.24 5.79
N GLN A 78 13.01 -12.14 4.83
CA GLN A 78 14.36 -12.39 4.30
C GLN A 78 14.97 -11.12 3.68
N MET A 79 14.20 -10.37 2.91
CA MET A 79 14.65 -9.07 2.34
C MET A 79 14.94 -8.05 3.44
N THR A 80 14.15 -8.03 4.51
CA THR A 80 14.36 -7.11 5.64
C THR A 80 15.62 -7.48 6.43
N GLU A 81 15.90 -8.76 6.63
CA GLU A 81 17.14 -9.25 7.26
C GLU A 81 18.36 -8.85 6.42
N ARG A 82 18.31 -9.04 5.11
CA ARG A 82 19.38 -8.63 4.19
C ARG A 82 19.68 -7.14 4.24
N LEU A 83 18.66 -6.27 4.39
CA LEU A 83 18.87 -4.84 4.56
C LEU A 83 19.68 -4.48 5.83
N ALA A 84 19.61 -5.30 6.87
CA ALA A 84 20.40 -5.10 8.08
C ALA A 84 21.86 -5.59 7.95
N GLU A 85 22.12 -6.53 7.04
CA GLU A 85 23.40 -7.20 6.87
C GLU A 85 24.23 -6.64 5.72
N ASP A 86 23.57 -6.03 4.71
CA ASP A 86 24.18 -5.51 3.48
C ASP A 86 24.04 -3.98 3.40
N PRO A 87 25.10 -3.22 3.76
CA PRO A 87 25.07 -1.76 3.70
C PRO A 87 24.88 -1.19 2.29
N GLU A 88 25.39 -1.86 1.23
CA GLU A 88 25.24 -1.40 -0.15
C GLU A 88 23.78 -1.53 -0.60
N LEU A 89 23.13 -2.63 -0.24
CA LEU A 89 21.71 -2.84 -0.48
C LEU A 89 20.85 -1.82 0.30
N ALA A 90 21.22 -1.54 1.56
CA ALA A 90 20.53 -0.57 2.39
C ALA A 90 20.64 0.86 1.80
N GLU A 91 21.81 1.26 1.31
CA GLU A 91 22.02 2.55 0.65
C GLU A 91 21.21 2.65 -0.66
N ALA A 92 21.21 1.61 -1.48
CA ALA A 92 20.42 1.57 -2.71
C ALA A 92 18.90 1.61 -2.43
N TYR A 93 18.46 0.97 -1.36
CA TYR A 93 17.06 0.99 -0.93
C TYR A 93 16.64 2.34 -0.33
N GLN A 94 17.55 3.03 0.37
CA GLN A 94 17.38 4.42 0.79
C GLN A 94 17.23 5.35 -0.42
N ALA A 95 18.07 5.20 -1.45
CA ALA A 95 17.95 5.97 -2.69
C ALA A 95 16.61 5.72 -3.40
N ALA A 96 16.11 4.48 -3.38
CA ALA A 96 14.77 4.16 -3.89
C ALA A 96 13.66 4.89 -3.15
N HIS A 97 13.79 5.00 -1.82
CA HIS A 97 12.88 5.78 -0.98
C HIS A 97 12.88 7.27 -1.36
N GLU A 98 14.05 7.87 -1.46
CA GLU A 98 14.20 9.28 -1.82
C GLU A 98 13.63 9.57 -3.22
N ARG A 99 13.90 8.68 -4.16
CA ARG A 99 13.33 8.77 -5.50
C ARG A 99 11.80 8.70 -5.47
N TYR A 100 11.22 7.82 -4.66
CA TYR A 100 9.77 7.71 -4.50
C TYR A 100 9.14 9.01 -3.98
N LEU A 101 9.79 9.66 -3.00
CA LEU A 101 9.35 10.95 -2.45
C LEU A 101 9.46 12.08 -3.48
N ALA A 102 10.54 12.11 -4.24
CA ALA A 102 10.74 13.09 -5.31
C ALA A 102 9.68 12.95 -6.42
N ASP A 103 9.40 11.73 -6.85
CA ASP A 103 8.37 11.45 -7.86
C ASP A 103 6.97 11.88 -7.37
N ARG A 104 6.64 11.62 -6.09
CA ARG A 104 5.40 12.11 -5.50
C ARG A 104 5.31 13.63 -5.47
N ALA A 105 6.39 14.29 -5.12
CA ALA A 105 6.45 15.76 -5.09
C ALA A 105 6.26 16.34 -6.49
N GLN A 106 6.86 15.72 -7.52
CA GLN A 106 6.66 16.11 -8.91
C GLN A 106 5.20 15.97 -9.33
N ILE A 107 4.56 14.82 -9.05
CA ILE A 107 3.13 14.61 -9.34
C ILE A 107 2.27 15.66 -8.62
N ALA A 108 2.55 15.93 -7.34
CA ALA A 108 1.82 16.93 -6.57
C ALA A 108 1.89 18.33 -7.21
N ALA A 109 3.06 18.69 -7.73
CA ALA A 109 3.27 19.96 -8.41
C ALA A 109 2.54 20.02 -9.76
N GLU A 110 2.65 18.97 -10.58
CA GLU A 110 2.02 18.86 -11.90
C GLU A 110 0.49 18.84 -11.83
N GLN A 111 -0.07 18.20 -10.82
CA GLN A 111 -1.53 18.11 -10.59
C GLN A 111 -2.07 19.27 -9.74
N GLY A 112 -1.21 20.18 -9.27
CA GLY A 112 -1.64 21.31 -8.45
C GLY A 112 -2.14 20.93 -7.03
N THR A 113 -1.90 19.69 -6.58
CA THR A 113 -2.30 19.21 -5.25
C THR A 113 -1.45 19.84 -4.14
N GLY A 114 -0.21 20.21 -4.44
CA GLY A 114 0.76 20.73 -3.49
C GLY A 114 1.25 19.68 -2.47
N PRO A 115 2.10 20.10 -1.52
CA PRO A 115 2.64 19.20 -0.50
C PRO A 115 1.54 18.74 0.47
N VAL A 116 1.68 17.50 0.98
CA VAL A 116 0.76 16.88 1.94
C VAL A 116 1.55 16.50 3.19
N ALA A 117 1.54 17.39 4.19
CA ALA A 117 2.34 17.28 5.40
C ALA A 117 2.13 15.95 6.16
N GLN A 118 0.91 15.38 6.11
CA GLN A 118 0.58 14.14 6.81
C GLN A 118 1.34 12.89 6.29
N ILE A 119 1.89 12.97 5.08
CA ILE A 119 2.66 11.88 4.44
C ILE A 119 4.08 12.31 4.05
N GLU A 120 4.53 13.45 4.58
CA GLU A 120 5.90 13.91 4.39
C GLU A 120 6.89 12.87 4.91
N GLY A 121 7.93 12.57 4.14
CA GLY A 121 8.91 11.53 4.47
C GLY A 121 8.38 10.10 4.48
N ILE A 122 7.10 9.86 4.23
CA ILE A 122 6.51 8.52 4.19
C ILE A 122 6.38 8.06 2.74
N SER A 123 7.09 6.99 2.37
CA SER A 123 6.91 6.30 1.08
C SER A 123 5.94 5.11 1.22
N ALA A 124 6.05 4.13 0.34
CA ALA A 124 5.26 2.89 0.40
C ALA A 124 6.17 1.66 0.61
N GLY A 125 5.58 0.50 0.81
CA GLY A 125 6.30 -0.78 0.87
C GLY A 125 7.17 -1.00 2.11
N GLY A 126 7.25 -0.05 3.03
CA GLY A 126 8.10 -0.11 4.23
C GLY A 126 9.47 0.53 4.08
N MET A 127 9.76 1.13 2.90
CA MET A 127 11.02 1.87 2.67
C MET A 127 11.22 3.00 3.70
N PRO A 128 12.46 3.32 4.08
CA PRO A 128 13.71 2.71 3.59
C PRO A 128 14.23 1.56 4.47
N THR A 129 13.62 1.24 5.60
CA THR A 129 14.26 0.41 6.64
C THR A 129 13.79 -1.04 6.69
N ARG A 130 12.71 -1.37 5.99
CA ARG A 130 12.11 -2.72 6.01
C ARG A 130 11.24 -2.96 4.79
N VAL A 131 10.85 -4.21 4.56
CA VAL A 131 9.94 -4.61 3.50
C VAL A 131 8.60 -5.02 4.10
N LYS A 132 7.53 -4.30 3.72
CA LYS A 132 6.16 -4.54 4.18
C LYS A 132 5.19 -4.93 3.07
N CYS A 133 5.53 -4.61 1.82
CA CYS A 133 4.63 -4.86 0.70
C CYS A 133 5.42 -4.95 -0.60
N LEU A 134 5.48 -6.16 -1.17
CA LEU A 134 6.16 -6.39 -2.45
C LEU A 134 5.40 -5.77 -3.62
N HIS A 135 4.09 -5.62 -3.54
CA HIS A 135 3.29 -4.93 -4.58
C HIS A 135 3.77 -3.48 -4.79
N ALA A 136 4.05 -2.76 -3.70
CA ALA A 136 4.53 -1.38 -3.76
C ALA A 136 5.94 -1.29 -4.35
N LEU A 137 6.85 -2.19 -3.97
CA LEU A 137 8.21 -2.23 -4.50
C LEU A 137 8.23 -2.59 -5.98
N THR A 138 7.45 -3.60 -6.37
CA THR A 138 7.28 -4.00 -7.79
C THR A 138 6.70 -2.86 -8.61
N ALA A 139 5.68 -2.17 -8.09
CA ALA A 139 5.08 -1.04 -8.79
C ALA A 139 6.10 0.09 -9.04
N GLN A 140 6.94 0.42 -8.05
CA GLN A 140 8.01 1.40 -8.23
C GLN A 140 9.05 0.92 -9.25
N ALA A 141 9.52 -0.33 -9.16
CA ALA A 141 10.52 -0.87 -10.08
C ALA A 141 10.03 -0.83 -11.54
N LEU A 142 8.77 -1.20 -11.79
CA LEU A 142 8.17 -1.13 -13.12
C LEU A 142 8.00 0.31 -13.61
N ALA A 143 7.59 1.23 -12.74
CA ALA A 143 7.34 2.63 -13.09
C ALA A 143 8.63 3.43 -13.31
N SER A 144 9.64 3.22 -12.47
CA SER A 144 10.89 4.02 -12.48
C SER A 144 11.99 3.37 -13.31
N GLY A 145 11.81 2.12 -13.73
CA GLY A 145 12.78 1.34 -14.48
C GLY A 145 13.79 0.62 -13.58
N ARG A 146 14.48 -0.33 -14.21
CA ARG A 146 15.47 -1.19 -13.54
C ARG A 146 16.60 -0.38 -12.90
N GLY A 147 17.04 -0.79 -11.73
CA GLY A 147 18.14 -0.20 -10.97
C GLY A 147 17.71 0.90 -10.00
N VAL A 148 16.43 1.31 -9.99
CA VAL A 148 15.92 2.32 -9.06
C VAL A 148 15.53 1.70 -7.72
N ASN A 149 14.83 0.56 -7.73
CA ASN A 149 14.47 -0.15 -6.51
C ASN A 149 14.99 -1.58 -6.58
N PRO A 150 16.12 -1.90 -5.91
CA PRO A 150 16.77 -3.20 -6.04
C PRO A 150 15.89 -4.35 -5.60
N LEU A 151 15.15 -4.21 -4.50
CA LEU A 151 14.25 -5.25 -4.01
C LEU A 151 13.00 -5.40 -4.88
N GLY A 152 12.51 -4.31 -5.46
CA GLY A 152 11.46 -4.35 -6.46
C GLY A 152 11.90 -5.05 -7.75
N ASP A 153 13.12 -4.81 -8.19
CA ASP A 153 13.71 -5.48 -9.35
C ASP A 153 13.88 -6.99 -9.14
N GLU A 154 14.23 -7.42 -7.91
CA GLU A 154 14.28 -8.83 -7.56
C GLU A 154 12.90 -9.48 -7.69
N VAL A 155 11.83 -8.83 -7.20
CA VAL A 155 10.46 -9.33 -7.36
C VAL A 155 10.06 -9.41 -8.83
N VAL A 156 10.39 -8.39 -9.63
CA VAL A 156 10.15 -8.41 -11.09
C VAL A 156 10.87 -9.59 -11.75
N ALA A 157 12.12 -9.85 -11.36
CA ALA A 157 12.90 -10.97 -11.88
C ALA A 157 12.33 -12.33 -11.45
N GLU A 158 11.85 -12.46 -10.21
CA GLU A 158 11.23 -13.69 -9.69
C GLU A 158 9.97 -14.07 -10.46
N LEU A 159 9.16 -13.09 -10.87
CA LEU A 159 8.02 -13.33 -11.73
C LEU A 159 8.41 -13.72 -13.17
N GLY A 160 9.63 -13.40 -13.59
CA GLY A 160 10.29 -13.89 -14.80
C GLY A 160 9.41 -13.97 -16.04
N ARG A 161 9.03 -15.20 -16.44
CA ARG A 161 8.27 -15.49 -17.65
C ARG A 161 6.89 -14.82 -17.70
N PHE A 162 6.29 -14.49 -16.54
CA PHE A 162 5.00 -13.82 -16.49
C PHE A 162 5.02 -12.53 -17.32
N TRP A 163 6.08 -11.74 -17.27
CA TRP A 163 6.18 -10.46 -17.97
C TRP A 163 6.35 -10.57 -19.48
N THR A 164 6.74 -11.74 -20.00
CA THR A 164 6.88 -11.95 -21.45
C THR A 164 5.53 -12.16 -22.13
N ASN A 165 4.56 -12.74 -21.41
CA ASN A 165 3.21 -12.97 -21.93
C ASN A 165 2.16 -13.01 -20.79
N PRO A 166 1.96 -11.90 -20.09
CA PRO A 166 1.19 -11.88 -18.84
C PRO A 166 -0.30 -12.19 -19.01
N CYS A 167 -0.83 -12.05 -20.23
CA CYS A 167 -2.25 -12.30 -20.53
C CYS A 167 -2.50 -13.57 -21.37
N HIS A 168 -1.48 -14.42 -21.55
CA HIS A 168 -1.66 -15.68 -22.25
C HIS A 168 -2.59 -16.63 -21.49
N PRO A 169 -3.46 -17.40 -22.20
CA PRO A 169 -4.40 -18.35 -21.57
C PRO A 169 -3.74 -19.37 -20.64
N GLU A 170 -2.49 -19.77 -20.88
CA GLU A 170 -1.73 -20.69 -20.02
C GLU A 170 -1.44 -20.13 -18.62
N HIS A 171 -1.51 -18.80 -18.46
CA HIS A 171 -1.40 -18.12 -17.18
C HIS A 171 -2.75 -17.83 -16.52
N VAL A 172 -3.86 -18.24 -17.17
CA VAL A 172 -5.18 -18.30 -16.51
C VAL A 172 -5.14 -19.56 -15.65
N GLU A 173 -5.16 -19.40 -14.32
CA GLU A 173 -5.45 -20.55 -13.46
C GLU A 173 -6.78 -21.15 -13.94
N PRO A 174 -6.89 -22.48 -14.07
CA PRO A 174 -8.17 -23.10 -14.33
C PRO A 174 -9.15 -22.59 -13.28
N GLU A 175 -10.29 -22.07 -13.74
CA GLU A 175 -11.40 -21.71 -12.84
C GLU A 175 -11.55 -22.87 -11.85
N ARG A 176 -11.50 -22.56 -10.57
CA ARG A 176 -11.83 -23.55 -9.55
C ARG A 176 -13.15 -24.17 -9.96
N PRO A 177 -13.24 -25.50 -10.15
CA PRO A 177 -14.51 -26.11 -10.48
C PRO A 177 -15.54 -25.58 -9.48
N ALA A 178 -16.66 -25.10 -10.00
CA ALA A 178 -17.77 -24.64 -9.18
C ALA A 178 -18.03 -25.74 -8.14
N VAL A 179 -17.95 -25.38 -6.85
CA VAL A 179 -18.31 -26.29 -5.76
C VAL A 179 -19.75 -26.73 -6.10
N PRO A 180 -20.02 -28.04 -6.25
CA PRO A 180 -21.37 -28.48 -6.51
C PRO A 180 -22.25 -27.94 -5.38
N GLN A 181 -23.24 -27.14 -5.73
CA GLN A 181 -24.28 -26.77 -4.77
C GLN A 181 -24.93 -28.06 -4.34
N ASN A 182 -24.90 -28.33 -3.03
CA ASN A 182 -25.51 -29.50 -2.44
C ASN A 182 -27.02 -29.40 -2.74
N PRO A 183 -27.66 -30.37 -3.39
CA PRO A 183 -29.09 -30.28 -3.72
C PRO A 183 -30.01 -30.30 -2.50
N ASP A 184 -29.45 -30.42 -1.29
CA ASP A 184 -30.16 -30.41 -0.02
C ASP A 184 -30.34 -29.00 0.61
N ASP A 185 -29.87 -27.93 -0.02
CA ASP A 185 -30.18 -26.55 0.40
C ASP A 185 -31.51 -26.05 -0.21
N SER A 186 -32.49 -26.91 -0.46
CA SER A 186 -33.84 -26.51 -0.78
C SER A 186 -34.58 -26.14 0.52
N ASP A 187 -34.58 -24.85 0.74
CA ASP A 187 -35.70 -24.03 1.22
C ASP A 187 -36.82 -24.78 1.99
N ASP A 188 -36.62 -25.01 3.29
CA ASP A 188 -37.69 -25.32 4.26
C ASP A 188 -38.07 -24.05 5.03
N SER A 189 -38.62 -23.08 4.30
CA SER A 189 -39.33 -21.95 4.88
C SER A 189 -40.85 -22.21 4.88
N GLU A 190 -41.27 -23.22 5.62
CA GLU A 190 -42.67 -23.32 6.10
C GLU A 190 -42.67 -23.05 7.62
N HIS A 191 -42.97 -21.81 7.96
CA HIS A 191 -43.37 -21.43 9.30
C HIS A 191 -44.83 -21.87 9.52
N PRO A 192 -45.13 -22.76 10.46
CA PRO A 192 -46.46 -22.83 11.01
C PRO A 192 -46.60 -21.77 12.11
N ASP A 193 -47.61 -20.97 11.90
CA ASP A 193 -48.24 -20.06 12.84
C ASP A 193 -48.55 -20.80 14.19
N ASP A 194 -47.93 -20.40 15.29
CA ASP A 194 -48.32 -20.78 16.62
C ASP A 194 -48.51 -19.53 17.50
N SER A 195 -49.76 -19.11 17.50
CA SER A 195 -50.31 -18.13 18.42
C SER A 195 -50.41 -18.70 19.83
N GLY A 196 -49.68 -18.14 20.78
CA GLY A 196 -50.11 -18.16 22.16
C GLY A 196 -49.20 -18.78 23.22
N ARG A 197 -48.40 -17.91 23.87
CA ARG A 197 -48.35 -17.89 25.36
C ARG A 197 -47.54 -16.70 25.89
N PRO A 198 -48.05 -16.00 26.92
CA PRO A 198 -47.28 -14.95 27.60
C PRO A 198 -46.51 -15.55 28.79
N GLY A 199 -45.33 -15.03 29.06
CA GLY A 199 -44.63 -15.41 30.30
C GLY A 199 -43.19 -14.94 30.38
N SER A 200 -43.01 -13.75 30.92
CA SER A 200 -41.96 -13.33 31.90
C SER A 200 -40.58 -13.99 31.86
N SER A 201 -39.55 -13.22 31.69
CA SER A 201 -38.53 -12.93 32.71
C SER A 201 -37.17 -12.63 32.15
N GLU A 202 -36.66 -11.51 32.57
CA GLU A 202 -35.27 -11.10 32.86
C GLU A 202 -34.19 -11.15 31.79
N PRO A 203 -33.54 -9.99 31.56
CA PRO A 203 -32.32 -9.91 30.75
C PRO A 203 -31.13 -10.42 31.59
N ARG A 204 -30.47 -11.48 31.11
CA ARG A 204 -29.22 -11.93 31.68
C ARG A 204 -28.11 -10.91 31.38
N HIS A 205 -27.63 -10.33 32.44
CA HIS A 205 -26.44 -9.48 32.53
C HIS A 205 -25.25 -10.21 31.90
N ARG A 206 -24.70 -9.64 30.83
CA ARG A 206 -23.42 -10.02 30.26
C ARG A 206 -22.36 -9.25 31.01
N PRO A 207 -21.35 -9.86 31.64
CA PRO A 207 -20.29 -9.12 32.31
C PRO A 207 -19.41 -8.41 31.27
N GLU A 208 -19.16 -7.12 31.49
CA GLU A 208 -18.20 -6.32 30.76
C GLU A 208 -16.77 -6.84 31.02
N PRO A 209 -15.88 -6.78 29.98
CA PRO A 209 -14.47 -7.10 30.18
C PRO A 209 -13.78 -6.01 31.00
N PRO A 210 -12.77 -6.35 31.81
CA PRO A 210 -12.08 -5.40 32.68
C PRO A 210 -11.30 -4.34 31.89
N VAL A 211 -11.44 -3.09 32.30
CA VAL A 211 -10.72 -1.92 31.80
C VAL A 211 -9.25 -2.05 32.21
N PRO A 212 -8.26 -1.85 31.32
CA PRO A 212 -6.86 -1.81 31.71
C PRO A 212 -6.57 -0.57 32.56
N HIS A 213 -5.97 -0.77 33.74
CA HIS A 213 -5.44 0.31 34.57
C HIS A 213 -4.25 0.99 33.89
N GLU A 214 -4.35 2.29 33.68
CA GLU A 214 -3.20 3.13 33.30
C GLU A 214 -2.18 3.17 34.46
N PRO A 215 -0.88 2.97 34.20
CA PRO A 215 0.14 3.23 35.22
C PRO A 215 0.40 4.73 35.34
N GLY A 216 0.41 5.17 36.58
CA GLY A 216 0.50 6.55 37.02
C GLY A 216 1.60 7.39 36.38
N SER A 217 1.21 8.60 36.06
CA SER A 217 2.02 9.73 35.68
C SER A 217 3.05 10.06 36.79
N SER A 218 4.32 9.68 36.60
CA SER A 218 5.43 10.25 37.39
C SER A 218 5.85 11.56 36.75
N ARG A 219 5.61 12.63 37.52
CA ARG A 219 6.05 14.00 37.21
C ARG A 219 7.58 14.05 37.13
N ASN A 220 8.11 14.43 35.98
CA ASN A 220 9.50 14.80 35.83
C ASN A 220 9.67 16.28 36.23
N PRO A 221 10.68 16.65 37.07
CA PRO A 221 10.89 18.03 37.45
C PRO A 221 11.49 18.87 36.33
N ALA A 222 11.00 20.09 36.22
CA ALA A 222 11.39 21.10 35.25
C ALA A 222 12.89 21.39 35.23
N THR A 223 13.49 21.40 34.07
CA THR A 223 14.82 21.94 33.78
C THR A 223 14.73 23.49 33.72
N PRO A 224 15.60 24.23 34.36
CA PRO A 224 15.60 25.69 34.28
C PRO A 224 16.14 26.18 32.91
N PRO A 225 15.75 27.39 32.46
CA PRO A 225 16.15 27.94 31.18
C PRO A 225 17.61 28.36 31.16
N ALA A 226 18.30 28.11 30.06
CA ALA A 226 19.66 28.55 29.80
C ALA A 226 19.72 30.05 29.59
N ASN A 227 20.75 30.66 30.19
CA ASN A 227 21.09 32.08 30.06
C ASN A 227 21.50 32.41 28.59
N PRO A 228 21.19 33.65 28.14
CA PRO A 228 21.67 34.15 26.86
C PRO A 228 23.17 34.47 26.89
N PRO A 229 23.90 34.41 25.76
CA PRO A 229 25.31 34.75 25.70
C PRO A 229 25.55 36.26 25.83
N GLU A 230 26.55 36.62 26.68
CA GLU A 230 27.05 37.98 26.85
C GLU A 230 27.76 38.46 25.57
N HIS A 231 27.37 39.63 25.11
CA HIS A 231 28.06 40.36 24.07
C HIS A 231 29.40 40.94 24.62
N HIS A 232 30.53 40.45 24.11
CA HIS A 232 31.81 41.14 24.22
C HIS A 232 31.92 42.14 23.07
N GLU A 233 31.77 43.39 23.39
CA GLU A 233 32.27 44.51 22.57
C GLU A 233 33.79 44.50 22.63
N SER A 234 34.44 44.43 21.50
CA SER A 234 35.88 44.66 21.36
C SER A 234 36.07 45.97 20.63
N GLU A 235 36.46 46.97 21.39
CA GLU A 235 36.90 48.28 20.88
C GLU A 235 38.18 48.15 20.08
N ALA A 236 38.21 48.96 19.02
CA ALA A 236 39.31 49.14 18.08
C ALA A 236 40.46 50.00 18.66
N SER A 237 41.67 49.69 18.23
CA SER A 237 42.73 50.67 18.03
C SER A 237 43.54 50.27 16.79
#